data_45a2507ca294420eecb9b524d933d862
#
_entry.id   45a2507ca294420eecb9b524d933d862
#
_cell.length_a   1.000
_cell.length_b   1.000
_cell.length_c   1.000
_cell.angle_alpha   90.00
_cell.angle_beta   90.00
_cell.angle_gamma   90.00
#
_symmetry.space_group_name_H-M   'P 1'
#
loop_
_entity.id
_entity.type
_entity.pdbx_description
1 polymer ?
#
loop_
_entity_poly.entity_id
_entity_poly.type
_entity_poly.pdbx_seq_one_letter_code
_entity_poly.pdbx_strand_id
1 'polypeptide(L)'
;MKVEVLSVSSCQVKVENQAPLPLPSDPMTNMQTDGIKPLSGKPYFHVIISKTHLRPRYAVGPSGNICSTLPSVAVPTILNCRGKSWEVIYNGQNRCKQFDSRGWENFVKGNNLKLGDACVFELMEHGEKKIVFEVQILRGDFPNECAGIGESEVEPIILYDFPGTGESDSPFVID
;
A
#
# COMPACT_ATOMS: atom_id res chain seq x y z
N MET A 1 18.49 68.54 -48.94
CA MET A 1 18.92 67.94 -47.66
C MET A 1 18.72 66.41 -47.72
N LYS A 2 19.83 65.71 -47.85
CA LYS A 2 19.81 64.23 -47.87
C LYS A 2 19.97 63.78 -46.44
N VAL A 3 19.09 62.93 -45.99
CA VAL A 3 19.23 62.24 -44.71
C VAL A 3 19.68 60.79 -45.00
N GLU A 4 20.88 60.49 -44.63
CA GLU A 4 21.47 59.14 -44.69
C GLU A 4 20.90 58.26 -43.56
N VAL A 5 20.35 57.14 -43.96
CA VAL A 5 19.91 56.07 -42.96
C VAL A 5 21.06 55.13 -42.88
N LEU A 6 21.62 55.04 -41.64
CA LEU A 6 22.64 54.08 -41.27
C LEU A 6 22.01 52.70 -41.09
N SER A 7 22.45 51.76 -41.94
CA SER A 7 22.12 50.34 -41.85
C SER A 7 22.86 49.70 -40.68
N VAL A 8 22.10 49.15 -39.71
CA VAL A 8 22.67 48.35 -38.61
C VAL A 8 22.77 46.90 -39.09
N SER A 9 24.01 46.45 -39.17
CA SER A 9 24.36 45.08 -39.52
C SER A 9 23.85 44.11 -38.45
N SER A 10 23.00 43.17 -38.89
CA SER A 10 22.48 42.08 -38.06
C SER A 10 23.58 41.03 -37.89
N CYS A 11 24.08 40.87 -36.67
CA CYS A 11 24.88 39.73 -36.28
C CYS A 11 23.99 38.48 -36.18
N GLN A 12 24.11 37.59 -37.14
CA GLN A 12 23.54 36.25 -37.05
C GLN A 12 24.43 35.39 -36.17
N VAL A 13 23.90 35.06 -34.97
CA VAL A 13 24.49 34.03 -34.14
C VAL A 13 24.08 32.67 -34.70
N LYS A 14 25.03 31.91 -35.21
CA LYS A 14 24.86 30.50 -35.56
C LYS A 14 24.57 29.72 -34.29
N VAL A 15 23.36 29.23 -34.13
CA VAL A 15 23.03 28.21 -33.14
C VAL A 15 23.48 26.87 -33.72
N GLU A 16 24.57 26.37 -33.19
CA GLU A 16 25.07 25.04 -33.47
C GLU A 16 24.14 24.02 -32.79
N ASN A 17 23.45 23.23 -33.61
CA ASN A 17 22.62 22.13 -33.18
C ASN A 17 23.52 21.05 -32.56
N GLN A 18 23.74 21.09 -31.24
CA GLN A 18 24.25 19.95 -30.49
C GLN A 18 23.11 18.98 -30.31
N ALA A 19 23.26 17.79 -30.88
CA ALA A 19 22.41 16.65 -30.62
C ALA A 19 22.43 16.31 -29.11
N PRO A 20 21.27 15.96 -28.52
CA PRO A 20 21.24 15.54 -27.11
C PRO A 20 22.12 14.29 -26.94
N LEU A 21 23.05 14.36 -25.98
CA LEU A 21 23.80 13.21 -25.52
C LEU A 21 22.82 12.11 -25.05
N PRO A 22 23.02 10.85 -25.44
CA PRO A 22 22.23 9.76 -24.90
C PRO A 22 22.45 9.69 -23.40
N LEU A 23 21.35 9.79 -22.63
CA LEU A 23 21.34 9.47 -21.20
C LEU A 23 21.87 8.06 -21.01
N PRO A 24 22.72 7.83 -20.01
CA PRO A 24 23.14 6.48 -19.67
C PRO A 24 21.90 5.66 -19.33
N SER A 25 21.65 4.63 -20.13
CA SER A 25 20.68 3.59 -19.80
C SER A 25 21.21 2.86 -18.58
N ASP A 26 20.65 3.18 -17.42
CA ASP A 26 20.82 2.36 -16.23
C ASP A 26 20.47 0.92 -16.60
N PRO A 27 21.29 -0.07 -16.24
CA PRO A 27 20.90 -1.45 -16.36
C PRO A 27 19.74 -1.66 -15.41
N MET A 28 18.52 -1.58 -15.94
CA MET A 28 17.34 -2.02 -15.22
C MET A 28 17.60 -3.45 -14.79
N THR A 29 18.00 -3.59 -13.55
CA THR A 29 17.93 -4.83 -12.81
C THR A 29 16.55 -5.42 -13.13
N ASN A 30 16.56 -6.57 -13.76
CA ASN A 30 15.38 -7.33 -14.12
C ASN A 30 14.72 -7.84 -12.82
N MET A 31 14.24 -6.90 -12.00
CA MET A 31 13.25 -7.19 -10.99
C MET A 31 12.04 -7.67 -11.77
N GLN A 32 11.77 -8.96 -11.71
CA GLN A 32 10.47 -9.51 -12.03
C GLN A 32 9.45 -8.75 -11.18
N THR A 33 9.03 -7.60 -11.66
CA THR A 33 7.87 -6.91 -11.15
C THR A 33 6.70 -7.83 -11.48
N ASP A 34 6.32 -8.64 -10.51
CA ASP A 34 5.08 -9.39 -10.50
C ASP A 34 3.98 -8.38 -10.82
N GLY A 35 3.71 -8.20 -12.11
CA GLY A 35 2.79 -7.26 -12.77
C GLY A 35 1.84 -6.49 -11.84
N ILE A 36 2.37 -5.58 -11.02
CA ILE A 36 1.56 -4.69 -10.19
C ILE A 36 0.79 -3.78 -11.14
N LYS A 37 -0.53 -3.89 -11.10
CA LYS A 37 -1.43 -3.09 -11.92
C LYS A 37 -1.89 -1.86 -11.14
N PRO A 38 -2.04 -0.70 -11.79
CA PRO A 38 -2.71 0.43 -11.18
C PRO A 38 -4.13 0.06 -10.76
N LEU A 39 -4.61 0.60 -9.65
CA LEU A 39 -6.00 0.44 -9.23
C LEU A 39 -6.92 1.12 -10.23
N SER A 40 -8.09 0.52 -10.49
CA SER A 40 -9.05 1.02 -11.48
C SER A 40 -9.91 2.20 -10.96
N GLY A 41 -9.72 2.60 -9.70
CA GLY A 41 -10.53 3.62 -9.03
C GLY A 41 -11.78 3.07 -8.33
N LYS A 42 -11.97 1.77 -8.34
CA LYS A 42 -13.04 1.10 -7.59
C LYS A 42 -12.72 1.05 -6.09
N PRO A 43 -13.72 0.83 -5.22
CA PRO A 43 -13.48 0.65 -3.80
C PRO A 43 -12.49 -0.48 -3.53
N TYR A 44 -11.56 -0.25 -2.60
CA TYR A 44 -10.56 -1.24 -2.25
C TYR A 44 -10.26 -1.22 -0.74
N PHE A 45 -9.67 -2.29 -0.26
CA PHE A 45 -9.00 -2.34 1.04
C PHE A 45 -7.68 -3.08 0.90
N HIS A 46 -6.83 -2.93 1.88
CA HIS A 46 -5.54 -3.63 1.92
C HIS A 46 -5.33 -4.29 3.27
N VAL A 47 -4.50 -5.33 3.26
CA VAL A 47 -4.13 -6.08 4.46
C VAL A 47 -2.64 -6.37 4.41
N ILE A 48 -1.90 -5.98 5.45
CA ILE A 48 -0.53 -6.45 5.67
C ILE A 48 -0.60 -7.79 6.39
N ILE A 49 0.02 -8.80 5.83
CA ILE A 49 -0.05 -10.17 6.34
C ILE A 49 0.70 -10.29 7.66
N SER A 50 -0.05 -10.56 8.70
CA SER A 50 0.42 -10.78 10.06
C SER A 50 0.34 -12.25 10.46
N LYS A 51 0.87 -12.58 11.63
CA LYS A 51 0.82 -13.96 12.17
C LYS A 51 -0.62 -14.50 12.29
N THR A 52 -1.59 -13.66 12.62
CA THR A 52 -3.00 -14.07 12.77
C THR A 52 -3.65 -14.43 11.44
N HIS A 53 -3.18 -13.86 10.33
CA HIS A 53 -3.66 -14.16 8.99
C HIS A 53 -3.12 -15.49 8.44
N LEU A 54 -2.02 -16.01 9.01
CA LEU A 54 -1.31 -17.22 8.55
C LEU A 54 -1.49 -18.44 9.47
N ARG A 55 -2.04 -18.25 10.68
CA ARG A 55 -2.21 -19.33 11.67
C ARG A 55 -3.66 -19.82 11.75
N PRO A 56 -3.93 -20.93 12.48
CA PRO A 56 -5.25 -21.56 12.56
C PRO A 56 -6.37 -20.65 13.11
N ARG A 57 -6.61 -19.54 12.64
CA ARG A 57 -7.81 -18.70 12.67
C ARG A 57 -8.01 -18.05 11.35
N TYR A 58 -6.91 -17.90 10.59
CA TYR A 58 -6.93 -17.35 9.25
C TYR A 58 -7.91 -16.17 9.13
N ALA A 59 -7.88 -15.27 10.13
CA ALA A 59 -8.87 -14.21 10.25
C ALA A 59 -8.45 -13.00 9.41
N VAL A 60 -9.08 -12.82 8.27
CA VAL A 60 -8.92 -11.65 7.41
C VAL A 60 -10.28 -11.18 6.93
N GLY A 61 -10.45 -9.90 6.80
CA GLY A 61 -11.70 -9.33 6.28
C GLY A 61 -11.53 -7.90 5.82
N PRO A 62 -12.55 -7.40 5.11
CA PRO A 62 -12.60 -6.03 4.67
C PRO A 62 -12.48 -5.05 5.83
N SER A 63 -11.80 -3.94 5.61
CA SER A 63 -11.61 -2.87 6.58
C SER A 63 -11.96 -1.50 5.97
N GLY A 64 -12.23 -0.54 6.84
CA GLY A 64 -12.51 0.83 6.40
C GLY A 64 -13.87 0.99 5.72
N ASN A 65 -13.94 1.95 4.82
CA ASN A 65 -15.19 2.38 4.17
C ASN A 65 -15.86 1.32 3.30
N ILE A 66 -15.10 0.32 2.83
CA ILE A 66 -15.65 -0.74 1.99
C ILE A 66 -16.67 -1.60 2.73
N CYS A 67 -16.57 -1.70 4.06
CA CYS A 67 -17.51 -2.48 4.87
C CYS A 67 -18.96 -2.01 4.79
N SER A 68 -19.20 -0.73 4.48
CA SER A 68 -20.54 -0.18 4.29
C SER A 68 -21.15 -0.53 2.92
N THR A 69 -20.29 -0.83 1.94
CA THR A 69 -20.70 -1.21 0.59
C THR A 69 -21.04 -2.70 0.50
N LEU A 70 -20.50 -3.51 1.41
CA LEU A 70 -20.68 -4.96 1.39
C LEU A 70 -21.94 -5.38 2.15
N PRO A 71 -22.62 -6.46 1.71
CA PRO A 71 -23.86 -6.93 2.34
C PRO A 71 -23.63 -7.43 3.78
N SER A 72 -24.68 -7.36 4.60
CA SER A 72 -24.66 -7.83 5.99
C SER A 72 -25.16 -9.27 6.12
N VAL A 73 -24.88 -10.10 5.14
CA VAL A 73 -25.21 -11.54 5.08
C VAL A 73 -23.97 -12.33 4.68
N ALA A 74 -24.05 -13.66 4.80
CA ALA A 74 -23.01 -14.52 4.26
C ALA A 74 -23.12 -14.60 2.73
N VAL A 75 -22.02 -14.31 2.03
CA VAL A 75 -22.03 -14.26 0.56
C VAL A 75 -20.83 -15.03 0.00
N PRO A 76 -21.04 -15.91 -0.99
CA PRO A 76 -19.96 -16.50 -1.78
C PRO A 76 -19.13 -15.39 -2.43
N THR A 77 -17.84 -15.48 -2.24
CA THR A 77 -16.89 -14.45 -2.69
C THR A 77 -15.77 -15.10 -3.48
N ILE A 78 -15.40 -14.47 -4.58
CA ILE A 78 -14.30 -14.92 -5.44
C ILE A 78 -13.15 -13.94 -5.30
N LEU A 79 -11.98 -14.47 -5.00
CA LEU A 79 -10.72 -13.76 -4.99
C LEU A 79 -9.94 -14.12 -6.24
N ASN A 80 -9.83 -13.21 -7.20
CA ASN A 80 -9.01 -13.38 -8.39
C ASN A 80 -7.61 -12.84 -8.13
N CYS A 81 -6.61 -13.65 -8.39
CA CYS A 81 -5.22 -13.23 -8.26
C CYS A 81 -4.36 -13.94 -9.31
N ARG A 82 -3.59 -13.20 -10.09
CA ARG A 82 -2.67 -13.76 -11.09
C ARG A 82 -3.33 -14.77 -12.04
N GLY A 83 -4.54 -14.47 -12.49
CA GLY A 83 -5.30 -15.33 -13.41
C GLY A 83 -5.89 -16.60 -12.79
N LYS A 84 -5.81 -16.76 -11.48
CA LYS A 84 -6.46 -17.86 -10.73
C LYS A 84 -7.56 -17.30 -9.84
N SER A 85 -8.57 -18.13 -9.55
CA SER A 85 -9.70 -17.79 -8.70
C SER A 85 -9.74 -18.69 -7.47
N TRP A 86 -10.02 -18.11 -6.31
CA TRP A 86 -10.24 -18.82 -5.05
C TRP A 86 -11.62 -18.48 -4.52
N GLU A 87 -12.34 -19.49 -4.09
CA GLU A 87 -13.65 -19.33 -3.46
C GLU A 87 -13.48 -19.21 -1.96
N VAL A 88 -14.11 -18.18 -1.39
CA VAL A 88 -14.21 -17.93 0.05
C VAL A 88 -15.65 -17.52 0.37
N ILE A 89 -16.05 -17.62 1.62
CA ILE A 89 -17.33 -17.07 2.08
C ILE A 89 -17.06 -15.80 2.88
N TYR A 90 -17.65 -14.70 2.45
CA TYR A 90 -17.68 -13.48 3.24
C TYR A 90 -18.80 -13.57 4.27
N ASN A 91 -18.46 -13.47 5.56
CA ASN A 91 -19.40 -13.54 6.69
C ASN A 91 -19.82 -12.13 7.13
N GLY A 92 -20.62 -11.45 6.32
CA GLY A 92 -21.07 -10.08 6.55
C GLY A 92 -22.03 -9.92 7.73
N GLN A 93 -22.70 -10.99 8.15
CA GLN A 93 -23.63 -11.01 9.29
C GLN A 93 -22.91 -10.99 10.64
N ASN A 94 -21.63 -11.35 10.68
CA ASN A 94 -20.87 -11.40 11.91
C ASN A 94 -20.49 -9.99 12.40
N ARG A 95 -20.34 -9.81 13.73
CA ARG A 95 -19.82 -8.58 14.30
C ARG A 95 -18.46 -8.21 13.71
N CYS A 96 -17.59 -9.20 13.56
CA CYS A 96 -16.33 -9.08 12.83
C CYS A 96 -16.55 -9.63 11.43
N LYS A 97 -16.76 -8.74 10.47
CA LYS A 97 -16.94 -9.10 9.07
C LYS A 97 -15.63 -9.64 8.50
N GLN A 98 -15.62 -10.89 8.09
CA GLN A 98 -14.40 -11.57 7.65
C GLN A 98 -14.69 -12.68 6.65
N PHE A 99 -13.67 -13.12 5.96
CA PHE A 99 -13.74 -14.32 5.13
C PHE A 99 -13.73 -15.57 6.02
N ASP A 100 -14.26 -16.68 5.52
CA ASP A 100 -14.16 -17.97 6.20
C ASP A 100 -12.70 -18.44 6.25
N SER A 101 -12.35 -19.12 7.34
CA SER A 101 -10.97 -19.55 7.59
C SER A 101 -10.46 -20.52 6.53
N ARG A 102 -11.30 -21.43 6.05
CA ARG A 102 -10.91 -22.47 5.10
C ARG A 102 -10.63 -21.89 3.71
N GLY A 103 -11.51 -21.02 3.23
CA GLY A 103 -11.33 -20.36 1.93
C GLY A 103 -10.10 -19.47 1.94
N TRP A 104 -9.91 -18.70 3.01
CA TRP A 104 -8.73 -17.87 3.17
C TRP A 104 -7.43 -18.68 3.31
N GLU A 105 -7.44 -19.78 4.05
CA GLU A 105 -6.30 -20.70 4.14
C GLU A 105 -5.87 -21.23 2.76
N ASN A 106 -6.83 -21.61 1.92
CA ASN A 106 -6.54 -22.05 0.56
C ASN A 106 -5.90 -20.94 -0.28
N PHE A 107 -6.39 -19.70 -0.13
CA PHE A 107 -5.79 -18.54 -0.80
C PHE A 107 -4.35 -18.29 -0.34
N VAL A 108 -4.10 -18.33 0.98
CA VAL A 108 -2.76 -18.19 1.58
C VAL A 108 -1.79 -19.22 1.02
N LYS A 109 -2.17 -20.49 1.07
CA LYS A 109 -1.34 -21.60 0.59
C LYS A 109 -1.12 -21.55 -0.92
N GLY A 110 -2.19 -21.30 -1.67
CA GLY A 110 -2.14 -21.25 -3.13
C GLY A 110 -1.29 -20.11 -3.69
N ASN A 111 -1.14 -19.03 -2.93
CA ASN A 111 -0.32 -17.88 -3.30
C ASN A 111 1.01 -17.79 -2.51
N ASN A 112 1.30 -18.76 -1.65
CA ASN A 112 2.50 -18.78 -0.80
C ASN A 112 2.72 -17.44 -0.07
N LEU A 113 1.66 -16.96 0.61
CA LEU A 113 1.71 -15.70 1.37
C LEU A 113 2.61 -15.86 2.60
N LYS A 114 3.39 -14.82 2.86
CA LYS A 114 4.35 -14.75 3.96
C LYS A 114 4.03 -13.56 4.88
N LEU A 115 4.61 -13.61 6.07
CA LEU A 115 4.58 -12.48 6.99
C LEU A 115 5.20 -11.25 6.31
N GLY A 116 4.52 -10.11 6.41
CA GLY A 116 4.98 -8.85 5.79
C GLY A 116 4.54 -8.64 4.36
N ASP A 117 4.03 -9.66 3.65
CA ASP A 117 3.36 -9.42 2.36
C ASP A 117 2.15 -8.50 2.56
N ALA A 118 1.82 -7.74 1.54
CA ALA A 118 0.58 -6.97 1.52
C ALA A 118 -0.34 -7.49 0.42
N CYS A 119 -1.63 -7.58 0.72
CA CYS A 119 -2.67 -7.89 -0.25
C CYS A 119 -3.56 -6.67 -0.43
N VAL A 120 -3.78 -6.26 -1.67
CA VAL A 120 -4.72 -5.20 -2.04
C VAL A 120 -5.90 -5.84 -2.74
N PHE A 121 -7.10 -5.62 -2.21
CA PHE A 121 -8.37 -6.18 -2.70
C PHE A 121 -9.19 -5.07 -3.33
N GLU A 122 -9.35 -5.10 -4.63
CA GLU A 122 -10.19 -4.17 -5.37
C GLU A 122 -11.55 -4.79 -5.65
N LEU A 123 -12.64 -4.11 -5.28
CA LEU A 123 -14.01 -4.62 -5.39
C LEU A 123 -14.51 -4.50 -6.84
N MET A 124 -14.60 -5.63 -7.52
CA MET A 124 -15.03 -5.68 -8.92
C MET A 124 -16.54 -5.80 -9.06
N GLU A 125 -17.15 -6.62 -8.19
CA GLU A 125 -18.59 -6.89 -8.16
C GLU A 125 -19.04 -7.07 -6.71
N HIS A 126 -20.17 -6.50 -6.34
CA HIS A 126 -20.78 -6.68 -5.03
C HIS A 126 -22.29 -6.87 -5.14
N GLY A 127 -22.81 -7.81 -4.38
CA GLY A 127 -24.25 -8.11 -4.32
C GLY A 127 -24.53 -9.20 -3.29
N GLU A 128 -25.81 -9.42 -3.00
CA GLU A 128 -26.22 -10.43 -2.02
C GLU A 128 -25.96 -11.89 -2.50
N LYS A 129 -25.79 -12.09 -3.80
CA LYS A 129 -25.56 -13.42 -4.37
C LYS A 129 -24.08 -13.73 -4.57
N LYS A 130 -23.25 -12.72 -4.78
CA LYS A 130 -21.85 -12.88 -5.11
C LYS A 130 -21.06 -11.59 -4.88
N ILE A 131 -19.82 -11.75 -4.42
CA ILE A 131 -18.82 -10.70 -4.35
C ILE A 131 -17.60 -11.14 -5.15
N VAL A 132 -16.95 -10.23 -5.85
CA VAL A 132 -15.71 -10.50 -6.59
C VAL A 132 -14.67 -9.43 -6.25
N PHE A 133 -13.51 -9.89 -5.83
CA PHE A 133 -12.33 -9.05 -5.66
C PHE A 133 -11.23 -9.43 -6.66
N GLU A 134 -10.60 -8.43 -7.23
CA GLU A 134 -9.28 -8.58 -7.83
C GLU A 134 -8.23 -8.34 -6.76
N VAL A 135 -7.30 -9.27 -6.60
CA VAL A 135 -6.31 -9.23 -5.53
C VAL A 135 -4.92 -9.10 -6.10
N GLN A 136 -4.19 -8.09 -5.63
CA GLN A 136 -2.78 -7.91 -5.92
C GLN A 136 -1.96 -8.21 -4.67
N ILE A 137 -0.87 -8.96 -4.83
CA ILE A 137 0.04 -9.32 -3.75
C ILE A 137 1.34 -8.57 -3.95
N LEU A 138 1.66 -7.73 -2.98
CA LEU A 138 2.93 -7.03 -2.88
C LEU A 138 3.81 -7.80 -1.91
N ARG A 139 4.96 -8.27 -2.38
CA ARG A 139 5.88 -9.04 -1.54
C ARG A 139 6.64 -8.11 -0.60
N GLY A 140 6.61 -8.44 0.69
CA GLY A 140 7.45 -7.81 1.69
C GLY A 140 8.84 -8.45 1.67
N ASP A 141 9.67 -8.10 0.70
CA ASP A 141 11.07 -8.52 0.68
C ASP A 141 11.84 -7.71 1.72
N PHE A 142 11.75 -8.15 2.99
CA PHE A 142 12.67 -7.65 3.99
C PHE A 142 14.05 -8.23 3.69
N PRO A 143 15.09 -7.39 3.52
CA PRO A 143 16.45 -7.89 3.43
C PRO A 143 16.73 -8.81 4.63
N ASN A 144 17.36 -9.95 4.40
CA ASN A 144 17.67 -10.93 5.45
C ASN A 144 18.47 -10.33 6.63
N GLU A 145 19.07 -9.16 6.45
CA GLU A 145 19.76 -8.40 7.48
C GLU A 145 18.83 -7.93 8.62
N CYS A 146 17.53 -7.77 8.35
CA CYS A 146 16.55 -7.44 9.39
C CYS A 146 15.98 -8.69 10.11
N ALA A 147 16.24 -9.89 9.62
CA ALA A 147 15.78 -11.13 10.24
C ALA A 147 16.60 -11.50 11.50
N GLY A 148 17.74 -10.85 11.73
CA GLY A 148 18.63 -11.06 12.87
C GLY A 148 18.45 -10.08 14.03
N ILE A 149 17.53 -9.11 13.94
CA ILE A 149 17.17 -8.22 15.06
C ILE A 149 15.95 -8.81 15.78
N GLY A 150 16.05 -10.08 16.11
CA GLY A 150 15.19 -10.75 17.07
C GLY A 150 15.95 -10.81 18.39
N GLU A 151 15.41 -10.18 19.44
CA GLU A 151 15.89 -10.26 20.82
C GLU A 151 17.26 -9.63 21.11
N SER A 152 17.50 -8.41 20.63
CA SER A 152 18.34 -7.49 21.35
C SER A 152 17.43 -6.66 22.26
N GLU A 153 17.67 -6.73 23.56
CA GLU A 153 17.05 -5.88 24.57
C GLU A 153 17.04 -4.44 24.03
N VAL A 154 15.85 -3.96 23.69
CA VAL A 154 15.67 -2.55 23.42
C VAL A 154 15.74 -1.91 24.80
N GLU A 155 16.92 -1.40 25.15
CA GLU A 155 17.01 -0.48 26.30
C GLU A 155 15.93 0.60 26.09
N PRO A 156 15.08 0.85 27.12
CA PRO A 156 14.06 1.86 26.97
C PRO A 156 14.75 3.18 26.66
N ILE A 157 14.35 3.83 25.57
CA ILE A 157 14.76 5.18 25.24
C ILE A 157 14.33 6.04 26.42
N ILE A 158 15.28 6.40 27.29
CA ILE A 158 15.06 7.37 28.34
C ILE A 158 14.80 8.70 27.62
N LEU A 159 13.53 9.08 27.56
CA LEU A 159 13.18 10.44 27.23
C LEU A 159 13.85 11.32 28.28
N TYR A 160 14.87 12.04 27.89
CA TYR A 160 15.41 13.09 28.70
C TYR A 160 14.30 14.09 28.97
N ASP A 161 13.86 14.17 30.24
CA ASP A 161 13.01 15.24 30.72
C ASP A 161 13.69 16.56 30.34
N PHE A 162 13.04 17.32 29.50
CA PHE A 162 13.36 18.72 29.31
C PHE A 162 13.15 19.40 30.64
N PRO A 163 14.13 20.10 31.19
CA PRO A 163 13.90 20.91 32.35
C PRO A 163 12.95 22.04 31.99
N GLY A 164 11.67 21.79 32.20
CA GLY A 164 10.65 22.82 32.14
C GLY A 164 10.91 23.79 33.28
N THR A 165 11.41 24.97 32.93
CA THR A 165 11.27 26.17 33.77
C THR A 165 9.80 26.53 33.79
N GLY A 166 9.08 25.96 34.74
CA GLY A 166 7.71 26.30 35.05
C GLY A 166 7.65 26.74 36.49
N GLU A 167 7.75 28.04 36.71
CA GLU A 167 7.44 28.65 37.99
C GLU A 167 6.00 28.33 38.39
N SER A 168 5.94 27.81 39.60
CA SER A 168 4.81 27.76 40.47
C SER A 168 3.85 28.93 40.36
N ASP A 169 2.58 28.67 40.26
CA ASP A 169 1.62 29.64 40.66
C ASP A 169 0.61 29.13 41.67
N SER A 170 0.43 30.00 42.63
CA SER A 170 -0.29 30.00 43.88
C SER A 170 -1.71 29.42 43.84
N PRO A 171 -2.21 28.87 44.96
CA PRO A 171 -3.57 28.40 45.07
C PRO A 171 -4.55 29.56 45.14
N PHE A 172 -5.56 29.55 44.31
CA PHE A 172 -6.73 30.42 44.45
C PHE A 172 -7.51 30.00 45.70
N VAL A 173 -7.59 30.90 46.68
CA VAL A 173 -8.53 30.85 47.78
C VAL A 173 -9.81 31.49 47.28
N ILE A 174 -10.91 30.76 47.38
CA ILE A 174 -12.28 31.25 47.15
C ILE A 174 -12.91 31.43 48.53
N ASP A 175 -13.23 32.67 48.83
CA ASP A 175 -14.11 33.09 49.92
C ASP A 175 -15.56 32.93 49.51
#